data_baaf01be2cba0a8e574027f857357bb1
#
_entry.id   baaf01be2cba0a8e574027f857357bb1
#
_cell.length_a   1.000
_cell.length_b   1.000
_cell.length_c   1.000
_cell.angle_alpha   90.00
_cell.angle_beta   90.00
_cell.angle_gamma   90.00
#
_symmetry.space_group_name_H-M   'P 1'
#
loop_
_entity.id
_entity.type
_entity.pdbx_description
1 polymer ?
#
loop_
_entity_poly.entity_id
_entity_poly.type
_entity_poly.pdbx_seq_one_letter_code
_entity_poly.pdbx_strand_id
1 'polypeptide(L)'
;MRFPLADWIDSHTGLRHDLAQSGMIGSIARPRVTARELRSATPEALRAALARRLRVAEARVSLTHGATEANAWVLWFLARGRGGPRNSCRVAYPEYPPLFDAAQAAGFRLTRVPGPVELAVVSQPRNPEGDVWPVERLLAWATDAHHLLIDETFREFGHLRSFASLPRPGVWVTGSFTKYYAGDDLRIGYVVAPTAHAREFARFVGLVSDKVAPVSLAGALSALTHHAVIARRIDRFLEPNRHALVRAFPGATAPVAPVWFDRVGPAAGRLTRRLLKASVLVCPGKYFGEPNGVRLCLTRPTFPSDLEAYLAVRARFVPRGAASGGRTAASPARRPPAGSVRARDGRA
;
A
#
# COMPACT_ATOMS: atom_id res chain seq x y z
N MET A 1 -1.84 20.56 -2.43
CA MET A 1 -2.99 19.64 -2.59
C MET A 1 -2.74 18.47 -1.66
N ARG A 2 -3.65 18.16 -0.76
CA ARG A 2 -3.59 16.96 0.10
C ARG A 2 -4.36 15.83 -0.56
N PHE A 3 -4.02 14.59 -0.24
CA PHE A 3 -4.82 13.46 -0.70
C PHE A 3 -6.17 13.45 0.02
N PRO A 4 -7.29 13.27 -0.69
CA PRO A 4 -8.64 13.35 -0.10
C PRO A 4 -8.86 12.43 1.11
N LEU A 5 -8.20 11.27 1.16
CA LEU A 5 -8.25 10.38 2.32
C LEU A 5 -7.55 10.99 3.55
N ALA A 6 -6.43 11.72 3.36
CA ALA A 6 -5.76 12.38 4.48
C ALA A 6 -6.62 13.51 5.05
N ASP A 7 -7.21 14.34 4.17
CA ASP A 7 -8.15 15.38 4.59
C ASP A 7 -9.37 14.81 5.33
N TRP A 8 -9.87 13.66 4.88
CA TRP A 8 -10.95 12.95 5.58
C TRP A 8 -10.54 12.54 6.99
N ILE A 9 -9.38 11.91 7.16
CA ILE A 9 -8.90 11.47 8.48
C ILE A 9 -8.66 12.67 9.38
N ASP A 10 -7.95 13.70 8.89
CA ASP A 10 -7.58 14.88 9.66
C ASP A 10 -8.81 15.71 10.11
N SER A 11 -9.85 15.79 9.27
CA SER A 11 -11.09 16.50 9.60
C SER A 11 -12.00 15.77 10.60
N HIS A 12 -11.70 14.50 10.91
CA HIS A 12 -12.51 13.68 11.81
C HIS A 12 -11.68 13.09 12.97
N THR A 13 -10.50 13.68 13.26
CA THR A 13 -9.69 13.28 14.42
C THR A 13 -10.43 13.53 15.74
N GLY A 14 -10.09 12.75 16.78
CA GLY A 14 -10.68 12.92 18.12
C GLY A 14 -12.01 12.20 18.33
N LEU A 15 -12.51 11.44 17.36
CA LEU A 15 -13.65 10.57 17.57
C LEU A 15 -13.29 9.42 18.53
N ARG A 16 -14.29 8.97 19.31
CA ARG A 16 -14.10 7.98 20.38
C ARG A 16 -13.52 6.66 19.89
N HIS A 17 -13.95 6.19 18.73
CA HIS A 17 -13.57 4.92 18.12
C HIS A 17 -12.83 5.19 16.80
N ASP A 18 -11.50 4.98 16.79
CA ASP A 18 -10.65 5.25 15.61
C ASP A 18 -10.20 3.96 14.94
N LEU A 19 -10.85 3.61 13.84
CA LEU A 19 -10.51 2.49 12.95
C LEU A 19 -9.87 2.98 11.63
N ALA A 20 -9.39 4.23 11.55
CA ALA A 20 -8.83 4.80 10.32
C ALA A 20 -7.29 4.81 10.27
N GLN A 21 -6.62 4.85 11.43
CA GLN A 21 -5.17 4.96 11.51
C GLN A 21 -4.48 3.60 11.29
N SER A 22 -3.58 3.51 10.29
CA SER A 22 -2.94 2.25 9.89
C SER A 22 -1.46 2.10 10.32
N GLY A 23 -0.91 3.09 11.03
CA GLY A 23 0.43 3.03 11.59
C GLY A 23 0.44 2.43 12.99
N MET A 24 1.50 1.71 13.35
CA MET A 24 1.72 1.25 14.72
C MET A 24 1.93 2.44 15.67
N ILE A 25 1.61 2.23 16.94
CA ILE A 25 1.83 3.23 17.99
C ILE A 25 3.28 3.20 18.49
N GLY A 26 3.80 4.38 18.85
CA GLY A 26 5.20 4.53 19.22
C GLY A 26 5.64 3.71 20.43
N SER A 27 4.75 3.52 21.43
CA SER A 27 5.02 2.70 22.61
C SER A 27 5.31 1.22 22.31
N ILE A 28 4.79 0.72 21.17
CA ILE A 28 4.99 -0.69 20.74
C ILE A 28 6.18 -0.80 19.79
N ALA A 29 6.24 0.06 18.77
CA ALA A 29 7.07 -0.17 17.59
C ALA A 29 8.28 0.76 17.45
N ARG A 30 8.27 1.92 18.11
CA ARG A 30 9.34 2.91 17.93
C ARG A 30 10.64 2.44 18.57
N PRO A 31 11.77 2.44 17.84
CA PRO A 31 13.09 2.22 18.41
C PRO A 31 13.54 3.44 19.23
N ARG A 32 14.34 3.19 20.25
CA ARG A 32 15.04 4.27 20.93
C ARG A 32 16.31 4.59 20.16
N VAL A 33 16.66 5.86 20.07
CA VAL A 33 17.90 6.33 19.44
C VAL A 33 18.82 6.86 20.52
N THR A 34 20.03 6.34 20.58
CA THR A 34 21.10 6.81 21.49
C THR A 34 21.89 7.97 20.85
N ALA A 35 22.57 8.76 21.68
CA ALA A 35 23.46 9.81 21.19
C ALA A 35 24.60 9.25 20.30
N ARG A 36 25.04 8.02 20.54
CA ARG A 36 26.06 7.34 19.72
C ARG A 36 25.49 7.02 18.32
N GLU A 37 24.31 6.42 18.25
CA GLU A 37 23.63 6.09 16.98
C GLU A 37 23.37 7.36 16.17
N LEU A 38 22.95 8.46 16.82
CA LEU A 38 22.74 9.74 16.14
C LEU A 38 24.02 10.27 15.48
N ARG A 39 25.17 10.16 16.17
CA ARG A 39 26.47 10.62 15.62
C ARG A 39 27.02 9.74 14.51
N SER A 40 26.68 8.46 14.50
CA SER A 40 27.19 7.48 13.51
C SER A 40 26.25 7.24 12.33
N ALA A 41 25.05 7.81 12.34
CA ALA A 41 24.08 7.60 11.28
C ALA A 41 24.45 8.34 10.00
N THR A 42 24.64 7.60 8.91
CA THR A 42 24.92 8.16 7.59
C THR A 42 23.97 7.57 6.54
N PRO A 43 23.73 8.27 5.42
CA PRO A 43 22.95 7.74 4.31
C PRO A 43 23.52 6.43 3.77
N GLU A 44 24.85 6.30 3.71
CA GLU A 44 25.58 5.10 3.25
C GLU A 44 25.29 3.91 4.16
N ALA A 45 25.41 4.11 5.49
CA ALA A 45 25.11 3.06 6.46
C ALA A 45 23.66 2.55 6.34
N LEU A 46 22.71 3.46 6.13
CA LEU A 46 21.31 3.08 5.96
C LEU A 46 21.06 2.38 4.62
N ARG A 47 21.65 2.85 3.51
CA ARG A 47 21.54 2.16 2.21
C ARG A 47 22.11 0.74 2.30
N ALA A 48 23.28 0.57 2.88
CA ALA A 48 23.91 -0.74 3.08
C ALA A 48 23.05 -1.67 3.96
N ALA A 49 22.45 -1.15 5.05
CA ALA A 49 21.55 -1.92 5.91
C ALA A 49 20.29 -2.37 5.18
N LEU A 50 19.64 -1.46 4.42
CA LEU A 50 18.50 -1.76 3.58
C LEU A 50 18.83 -2.77 2.48
N ALA A 51 19.94 -2.59 1.77
CA ALA A 51 20.38 -3.48 0.70
C ALA A 51 20.55 -4.93 1.21
N ARG A 52 21.19 -5.11 2.36
CA ARG A 52 21.32 -6.43 3.04
C ARG A 52 19.95 -7.02 3.39
N ARG A 53 19.07 -6.21 3.99
CA ARG A 53 17.73 -6.67 4.40
C ARG A 53 16.84 -7.05 3.21
N LEU A 54 16.91 -6.27 2.15
CA LEU A 54 16.09 -6.46 0.93
C LEU A 54 16.75 -7.44 -0.06
N ARG A 55 18.01 -7.85 0.19
CA ARG A 55 18.83 -8.73 -0.66
C ARG A 55 19.00 -8.17 -2.07
N VAL A 56 19.38 -6.90 -2.16
CA VAL A 56 19.66 -6.19 -3.40
C VAL A 56 21.01 -5.50 -3.35
N ALA A 57 21.54 -5.10 -4.51
CA ALA A 57 22.76 -4.27 -4.55
C ALA A 57 22.47 -2.87 -3.98
N GLU A 58 23.41 -2.32 -3.20
CA GLU A 58 23.27 -1.01 -2.56
C GLU A 58 23.02 0.12 -3.55
N ALA A 59 23.66 0.07 -4.71
CA ALA A 59 23.48 1.05 -5.80
C ALA A 59 22.03 1.16 -6.32
N ARG A 60 21.16 0.17 -6.02
CA ARG A 60 19.74 0.20 -6.35
C ARG A 60 18.89 0.97 -5.34
N VAL A 61 19.43 1.29 -4.15
CA VAL A 61 18.69 1.87 -3.04
C VAL A 61 18.87 3.38 -3.02
N SER A 62 17.76 4.13 -3.16
CA SER A 62 17.71 5.57 -2.93
C SER A 62 16.86 5.87 -1.70
N LEU A 63 17.29 6.79 -0.84
CA LEU A 63 16.56 7.22 0.36
C LEU A 63 15.59 8.35 0.00
N THR A 64 14.46 8.43 0.72
CA THR A 64 13.38 9.41 0.52
C THR A 64 12.76 9.81 1.86
N HIS A 65 11.94 10.88 1.87
CA HIS A 65 11.20 11.34 3.06
C HIS A 65 9.84 10.62 3.20
N GLY A 66 9.88 9.28 3.25
CA GLY A 66 8.72 8.40 3.36
C GLY A 66 8.26 7.83 2.01
N ALA A 67 7.32 6.86 2.06
CA ALA A 67 6.84 6.16 0.87
C ALA A 67 6.07 7.06 -0.10
N THR A 68 5.38 8.09 0.38
CA THR A 68 4.64 9.02 -0.50
C THR A 68 5.58 9.74 -1.46
N GLU A 69 6.71 10.23 -0.98
CA GLU A 69 7.76 10.82 -1.81
C GLU A 69 8.42 9.76 -2.69
N ALA A 70 8.72 8.58 -2.16
CA ALA A 70 9.28 7.47 -2.91
C ALA A 70 8.41 7.12 -4.13
N ASN A 71 7.11 6.96 -3.93
CA ASN A 71 6.15 6.69 -5.00
C ASN A 71 6.10 7.84 -6.02
N ALA A 72 6.02 9.10 -5.56
CA ALA A 72 5.98 10.27 -6.42
C ALA A 72 7.23 10.37 -7.30
N TRP A 73 8.43 10.14 -6.74
CA TRP A 73 9.68 10.20 -7.50
C TRP A 73 9.79 9.11 -8.57
N VAL A 74 9.35 7.89 -8.28
CA VAL A 74 9.28 6.82 -9.30
C VAL A 74 8.33 7.22 -10.43
N LEU A 75 7.14 7.71 -10.09
CA LEU A 75 6.11 8.11 -11.05
C LEU A 75 6.60 9.27 -11.93
N TRP A 76 7.21 10.30 -11.37
CA TRP A 76 7.74 11.44 -12.12
C TRP A 76 8.95 11.05 -12.97
N PHE A 77 9.82 10.20 -12.44
CA PHE A 77 10.95 9.67 -13.20
C PHE A 77 10.48 8.92 -14.44
N LEU A 78 9.46 8.07 -14.31
CA LEU A 78 8.93 7.29 -15.44
C LEU A 78 8.11 8.14 -16.42
N ALA A 79 7.43 9.19 -15.94
CA ALA A 79 6.67 10.10 -16.79
C ALA A 79 7.57 11.04 -17.62
N ARG A 80 8.82 11.23 -17.20
CA ARG A 80 9.77 12.17 -17.79
C ARG A 80 10.08 11.84 -19.25
N GLY A 81 9.98 12.84 -20.11
CA GLY A 81 10.29 12.72 -21.54
C GLY A 81 9.28 11.92 -22.36
N ARG A 82 8.13 11.58 -21.78
CA ARG A 82 7.07 10.83 -22.45
C ARG A 82 5.82 11.67 -22.58
N GLY A 83 5.55 12.18 -23.75
CA GLY A 83 4.29 12.81 -24.13
C GLY A 83 3.44 11.85 -24.96
N GLY A 84 2.11 11.88 -24.82
CA GLY A 84 1.19 11.20 -25.72
C GLY A 84 0.48 9.96 -25.15
N PRO A 85 -0.22 9.16 -26.00
CA PRO A 85 -1.18 8.14 -25.57
C PRO A 85 -0.56 6.88 -24.90
N ARG A 86 0.77 6.75 -24.90
CA ARG A 86 1.48 5.62 -24.28
C ARG A 86 1.64 5.76 -22.76
N ASN A 87 1.32 6.93 -22.19
CA ASN A 87 1.51 7.20 -20.76
C ASN A 87 0.34 6.63 -19.95
N SER A 88 0.14 5.32 -19.98
CA SER A 88 -0.95 4.64 -19.26
C SER A 88 -0.45 3.90 -18.03
N CYS A 89 -1.25 3.97 -16.94
CA CYS A 89 -0.99 3.30 -15.68
C CYS A 89 -2.16 2.39 -15.30
N ARG A 90 -1.88 1.08 -15.15
CA ARG A 90 -2.83 0.12 -14.59
C ARG A 90 -2.74 0.13 -13.08
N VAL A 91 -3.90 0.24 -12.44
CA VAL A 91 -4.03 0.27 -10.97
C VAL A 91 -4.75 -0.98 -10.47
N ALA A 92 -4.23 -1.61 -9.42
CA ALA A 92 -4.80 -2.81 -8.80
C ALA A 92 -5.95 -2.47 -7.83
N TYR A 93 -7.00 -1.80 -8.29
CA TYR A 93 -8.11 -1.37 -7.43
C TYR A 93 -8.81 -2.53 -6.69
N PRO A 94 -9.31 -2.31 -5.44
CA PRO A 94 -9.11 -1.08 -4.66
C PRO A 94 -7.65 -0.91 -4.25
N GLU A 95 -7.14 0.35 -4.26
CA GLU A 95 -5.74 0.62 -4.03
C GLU A 95 -5.54 1.91 -3.19
N TYR A 96 -4.36 2.05 -2.60
CA TYR A 96 -3.96 3.20 -1.80
C TYR A 96 -3.94 4.48 -2.63
N PRO A 97 -4.73 5.53 -2.25
CA PRO A 97 -4.93 6.71 -3.08
C PRO A 97 -3.66 7.38 -3.57
N PRO A 98 -2.63 7.62 -2.72
CA PRO A 98 -1.40 8.24 -3.19
C PRO A 98 -0.71 7.55 -4.37
N LEU A 99 -0.91 6.23 -4.57
CA LEU A 99 -0.33 5.54 -5.72
C LEU A 99 -0.98 5.97 -7.04
N PHE A 100 -2.30 6.07 -7.09
CA PHE A 100 -2.98 6.42 -8.34
C PHE A 100 -3.19 7.93 -8.50
N ASP A 101 -3.39 8.69 -7.41
CA ASP A 101 -3.49 10.14 -7.47
C ASP A 101 -2.15 10.77 -7.91
N ALA A 102 -1.01 10.27 -7.39
CA ALA A 102 0.30 10.71 -7.82
C ALA A 102 0.63 10.28 -9.24
N ALA A 103 0.19 9.10 -9.70
CA ALA A 103 0.34 8.68 -11.09
C ALA A 103 -0.44 9.63 -12.02
N GLN A 104 -1.67 9.99 -11.67
CA GLN A 104 -2.45 10.94 -12.44
C GLN A 104 -1.80 12.34 -12.45
N ALA A 105 -1.30 12.80 -11.30
CA ALA A 105 -0.59 14.08 -11.19
C ALA A 105 0.72 14.10 -12.00
N ALA A 106 1.39 12.93 -12.17
CA ALA A 106 2.55 12.78 -13.04
C ALA A 106 2.20 12.68 -14.53
N GLY A 107 0.92 12.75 -14.90
CA GLY A 107 0.46 12.72 -16.29
C GLY A 107 0.12 11.34 -16.82
N PHE A 108 0.03 10.30 -15.98
CA PHE A 108 -0.43 8.99 -16.41
C PHE A 108 -1.96 8.95 -16.55
N ARG A 109 -2.44 8.36 -17.64
CA ARG A 109 -3.84 8.00 -17.81
C ARG A 109 -4.12 6.68 -17.10
N LEU A 110 -4.95 6.73 -16.06
CA LEU A 110 -5.29 5.54 -15.28
C LEU A 110 -6.21 4.60 -16.06
N THR A 111 -6.00 3.28 -15.93
CA THR A 111 -6.82 2.25 -16.55
C THR A 111 -7.06 1.07 -15.62
N ARG A 112 -8.20 0.41 -15.79
CA ARG A 112 -8.54 -0.88 -15.17
C ARG A 112 -8.57 -2.01 -16.20
N VAL A 113 -8.47 -1.66 -17.48
CA VAL A 113 -8.61 -2.60 -18.59
C VAL A 113 -7.29 -3.35 -18.81
N PRO A 114 -7.31 -4.67 -19.04
CA PRO A 114 -6.15 -5.44 -19.50
C PRO A 114 -5.60 -4.90 -20.84
N GLY A 115 -4.32 -5.11 -21.08
CA GLY A 115 -3.63 -4.69 -22.30
C GLY A 115 -2.32 -3.95 -22.00
N PRO A 116 -1.51 -3.62 -23.01
CA PRO A 116 -0.22 -2.97 -22.81
C PRO A 116 -0.34 -1.63 -22.09
N VAL A 117 0.47 -1.46 -21.05
CA VAL A 117 0.60 -0.21 -20.29
C VAL A 117 2.06 0.11 -20.03
N GLU A 118 2.36 1.38 -19.85
CA GLU A 118 3.69 1.80 -19.44
C GLU A 118 4.00 1.35 -18.00
N LEU A 119 3.01 1.47 -17.10
CA LEU A 119 3.19 1.20 -15.69
C LEU A 119 2.02 0.40 -15.12
N ALA A 120 2.32 -0.54 -14.24
CA ALA A 120 1.37 -1.14 -13.31
C ALA A 120 1.73 -0.75 -11.87
N VAL A 121 0.76 -0.39 -11.05
CA VAL A 121 0.97 0.00 -9.64
C VAL A 121 0.11 -0.83 -8.70
N VAL A 122 0.72 -1.30 -7.62
CA VAL A 122 0.07 -2.13 -6.60
C VAL A 122 0.80 -2.03 -5.26
N SER A 123 0.06 -2.02 -4.16
CA SER A 123 0.62 -2.24 -2.82
C SER A 123 0.70 -3.74 -2.50
N GLN A 124 1.78 -4.17 -1.81
CA GLN A 124 1.95 -5.55 -1.33
C GLN A 124 2.62 -5.57 0.05
N PRO A 125 1.89 -5.91 1.11
CA PRO A 125 0.46 -6.28 1.19
C PRO A 125 -0.48 -5.19 0.68
N ARG A 126 -1.65 -5.59 0.18
CA ARG A 126 -2.61 -4.69 -0.45
C ARG A 126 -3.29 -3.76 0.54
N ASN A 127 -3.46 -2.53 0.14
CA ASN A 127 -4.21 -1.52 0.89
C ASN A 127 -5.36 -0.99 0.02
N PRO A 128 -6.62 -1.24 0.37
CA PRO A 128 -7.14 -1.44 1.73
C PRO A 128 -7.42 -2.90 2.14
N GLU A 129 -7.17 -3.90 1.33
CA GLU A 129 -7.66 -5.27 1.54
C GLU A 129 -6.91 -6.03 2.65
N GLY A 130 -5.63 -5.77 2.85
CA GLY A 130 -4.81 -6.41 3.88
C GLY A 130 -4.22 -7.77 3.46
N ASP A 131 -4.58 -8.30 2.31
CA ASP A 131 -4.07 -9.55 1.74
C ASP A 131 -2.75 -9.35 0.97
N VAL A 132 -2.19 -10.47 0.52
CA VAL A 132 -1.02 -10.51 -0.37
C VAL A 132 -1.37 -11.34 -1.59
N TRP A 133 -1.11 -10.82 -2.77
CA TRP A 133 -1.22 -11.65 -3.98
C TRP A 133 -0.02 -12.61 -4.07
N PRO A 134 -0.26 -13.87 -4.43
CA PRO A 134 0.82 -14.76 -4.85
C PRO A 134 1.65 -14.16 -5.98
N VAL A 135 2.93 -14.47 -6.01
CA VAL A 135 3.88 -13.91 -7.02
C VAL A 135 3.39 -14.18 -8.44
N GLU A 136 2.89 -15.38 -8.68
CA GLU A 136 2.38 -15.81 -10.00
C GLU A 136 1.19 -14.95 -10.44
N ARG A 137 0.26 -14.65 -9.52
CA ARG A 137 -0.87 -13.75 -9.79
C ARG A 137 -0.41 -12.34 -10.07
N LEU A 138 0.55 -11.82 -9.29
CA LEU A 138 1.10 -10.49 -9.46
C LEU A 138 1.79 -10.33 -10.82
N LEU A 139 2.61 -11.31 -11.21
CA LEU A 139 3.31 -11.30 -12.48
C LEU A 139 2.35 -11.44 -13.66
N ALA A 140 1.36 -12.33 -13.58
CA ALA A 140 0.33 -12.47 -14.61
C ALA A 140 -0.49 -11.19 -14.78
N TRP A 141 -0.86 -10.53 -13.66
CA TRP A 141 -1.57 -9.26 -13.71
C TRP A 141 -0.76 -8.12 -14.32
N ALA A 142 0.56 -8.11 -14.12
CA ALA A 142 1.46 -7.09 -14.63
C ALA A 142 2.15 -7.47 -15.95
N THR A 143 1.76 -8.57 -16.61
CA THR A 143 2.51 -9.16 -17.74
C THR A 143 2.73 -8.17 -18.88
N ASP A 144 1.73 -7.34 -19.19
CA ASP A 144 1.74 -6.39 -20.31
C ASP A 144 2.25 -4.99 -19.91
N ALA A 145 2.77 -4.82 -18.68
CA ALA A 145 3.32 -3.55 -18.22
C ALA A 145 4.82 -3.48 -18.46
N HIS A 146 5.35 -2.36 -18.95
CA HIS A 146 6.79 -2.14 -19.05
C HIS A 146 7.43 -2.04 -17.68
N HIS A 147 6.81 -1.30 -16.77
CA HIS A 147 7.24 -1.14 -15.40
C HIS A 147 6.18 -1.64 -14.40
N LEU A 148 6.64 -2.15 -13.26
CA LEU A 148 5.81 -2.55 -12.14
C LEU A 148 6.29 -1.84 -10.87
N LEU A 149 5.47 -0.95 -10.32
CA LEU A 149 5.72 -0.30 -9.03
C LEU A 149 4.97 -1.03 -7.93
N ILE A 150 5.71 -1.51 -6.93
CA ILE A 150 5.17 -2.21 -5.76
C ILE A 150 5.45 -1.38 -4.51
N ASP A 151 4.40 -0.89 -3.85
CA ASP A 151 4.51 -0.26 -2.54
C ASP A 151 4.52 -1.33 -1.44
N GLU A 152 5.68 -1.51 -0.80
CA GLU A 152 5.90 -2.47 0.28
C GLU A 152 5.75 -1.87 1.69
N THR A 153 5.07 -0.75 1.84
CA THR A 153 4.94 -0.06 3.13
C THR A 153 4.39 -0.97 4.25
N PHE A 154 3.60 -1.97 3.91
CA PHE A 154 3.07 -2.95 4.86
C PHE A 154 3.82 -4.29 4.88
N ARG A 155 4.90 -4.46 4.13
CA ARG A 155 5.63 -5.71 3.98
C ARG A 155 6.04 -6.38 5.31
N GLU A 156 6.54 -5.57 6.24
CA GLU A 156 7.06 -6.06 7.52
C GLU A 156 5.97 -6.70 8.40
N PHE A 157 4.70 -6.32 8.26
CA PHE A 157 3.58 -6.91 9.01
C PHE A 157 3.30 -8.38 8.67
N GLY A 158 3.78 -8.83 7.51
CA GLY A 158 3.68 -10.23 7.09
C GLY A 158 5.02 -10.96 7.07
N HIS A 159 6.11 -10.33 7.54
CA HIS A 159 7.48 -10.87 7.47
C HIS A 159 7.87 -11.33 6.05
N LEU A 160 7.37 -10.64 5.02
CA LEU A 160 7.52 -11.04 3.64
C LEU A 160 8.92 -10.71 3.11
N ARG A 161 9.38 -11.50 2.15
CA ARG A 161 10.52 -11.13 1.32
C ARG A 161 10.14 -9.95 0.43
N SER A 162 11.12 -9.08 0.13
CA SER A 162 10.90 -7.98 -0.80
C SER A 162 10.70 -8.48 -2.23
N PHE A 163 9.77 -7.87 -2.93
CA PHE A 163 9.55 -8.09 -4.35
C PHE A 163 10.65 -7.47 -5.24
N ALA A 164 11.60 -6.74 -4.67
CA ALA A 164 12.74 -6.17 -5.39
C ALA A 164 13.65 -7.22 -6.04
N SER A 165 13.56 -8.48 -5.63
CA SER A 165 14.29 -9.63 -6.19
C SER A 165 13.47 -10.45 -7.19
N LEU A 166 12.29 -10.00 -7.61
CA LEU A 166 11.51 -10.69 -8.63
C LEU A 166 12.30 -10.80 -9.94
N PRO A 167 12.25 -11.96 -10.63
CA PRO A 167 12.95 -12.21 -11.88
C PRO A 167 12.24 -11.54 -13.08
N ARG A 168 11.97 -10.24 -12.96
CA ARG A 168 11.29 -9.43 -13.97
C ARG A 168 12.01 -8.10 -14.11
N PRO A 169 12.36 -7.67 -15.33
CA PRO A 169 12.88 -6.32 -15.57
C PRO A 169 11.80 -5.26 -15.24
N GLY A 170 12.24 -4.05 -14.92
CA GLY A 170 11.34 -2.92 -14.69
C GLY A 170 10.58 -2.96 -13.37
N VAL A 171 10.99 -3.78 -12.38
CA VAL A 171 10.38 -3.79 -11.04
C VAL A 171 10.96 -2.67 -10.17
N TRP A 172 10.10 -1.78 -9.73
CA TRP A 172 10.36 -0.73 -8.75
C TRP A 172 9.70 -1.09 -7.43
N VAL A 173 10.41 -0.94 -6.33
CA VAL A 173 9.86 -1.18 -5.01
C VAL A 173 10.04 0.07 -4.15
N THR A 174 9.01 0.46 -3.44
CA THR A 174 9.04 1.53 -2.45
C THR A 174 8.70 0.99 -1.07
N GLY A 175 9.20 1.65 -0.05
CA GLY A 175 8.88 1.30 1.32
C GLY A 175 9.16 2.43 2.30
N SER A 176 8.70 2.29 3.53
CA SER A 176 8.92 3.30 4.55
C SER A 176 8.99 2.71 5.96
N PHE A 177 9.50 3.54 6.88
CA PHE A 177 9.55 3.23 8.31
C PHE A 177 8.32 3.76 9.06
N THR A 178 7.40 4.46 8.38
CA THR A 178 6.26 5.15 9.00
C THR A 178 5.27 4.21 9.65
N LYS A 179 4.88 3.15 8.98
CA LYS A 179 3.74 2.32 9.44
C LYS A 179 4.14 1.25 10.43
N TYR A 180 5.11 0.42 10.08
CA TYR A 180 5.54 -0.69 10.93
C TYR A 180 6.34 -0.22 12.14
N TYR A 181 7.29 0.69 11.96
CA TYR A 181 8.18 1.16 13.03
C TYR A 181 7.70 2.41 13.75
N ALA A 182 6.46 2.82 13.56
CA ALA A 182 5.90 4.05 14.14
C ALA A 182 6.79 5.28 13.91
N GLY A 183 7.45 5.33 12.75
CA GLY A 183 8.38 6.39 12.38
C GLY A 183 7.74 7.50 11.53
N ASP A 184 6.48 7.84 11.82
CA ASP A 184 5.74 8.79 11.00
C ASP A 184 6.35 10.20 11.03
N ASP A 185 6.90 10.60 12.16
CA ASP A 185 7.63 11.86 12.36
C ASP A 185 9.09 11.81 11.86
N LEU A 186 9.68 10.63 11.70
CA LEU A 186 11.03 10.48 11.14
C LEU A 186 11.08 10.77 9.64
N ARG A 187 9.97 10.66 8.94
CA ARG A 187 9.88 10.91 7.50
C ARG A 187 10.98 10.23 6.70
N ILE A 188 11.12 8.91 6.83
CA ILE A 188 12.12 8.12 6.12
C ILE A 188 11.48 6.98 5.33
N GLY A 189 11.89 6.86 4.08
CA GLY A 189 11.50 5.81 3.14
C GLY A 189 12.63 5.49 2.17
N TYR A 190 12.34 4.64 1.20
CA TYR A 190 13.32 4.23 0.21
C TYR A 190 12.66 3.80 -1.10
N VAL A 191 13.44 3.85 -2.18
CA VAL A 191 13.14 3.22 -3.46
C VAL A 191 14.22 2.18 -3.75
N VAL A 192 13.81 1.01 -4.22
CA VAL A 192 14.70 0.05 -4.88
C VAL A 192 14.42 0.10 -6.39
N ALA A 193 15.31 0.72 -7.14
CA ALA A 193 15.20 0.84 -8.58
C ALA A 193 15.63 -0.46 -9.30
N PRO A 194 15.11 -0.74 -10.52
CA PRO A 194 15.66 -1.77 -11.38
C PRO A 194 17.13 -1.46 -11.71
N THR A 195 17.97 -2.48 -11.85
CA THR A 195 19.42 -2.30 -12.11
C THR A 195 19.70 -1.38 -13.29
N ALA A 196 18.94 -1.52 -14.38
CA ALA A 196 19.11 -0.70 -15.58
C ALA A 196 18.83 0.80 -15.35
N HIS A 197 18.05 1.16 -14.33
CA HIS A 197 17.68 2.55 -14.04
C HIS A 197 18.32 3.10 -12.76
N ALA A 198 19.01 2.27 -11.97
CA ALA A 198 19.47 2.62 -10.64
C ALA A 198 20.34 3.89 -10.59
N ARG A 199 21.33 3.98 -11.48
CA ARG A 199 22.25 5.13 -11.54
C ARG A 199 21.54 6.42 -11.96
N GLU A 200 20.68 6.35 -12.96
CA GLU A 200 19.95 7.51 -13.47
C GLU A 200 18.90 7.99 -12.45
N PHE A 201 18.21 7.05 -11.81
CA PHE A 201 17.25 7.37 -10.76
C PHE A 201 17.92 7.99 -9.52
N ALA A 202 19.08 7.48 -9.10
CA ALA A 202 19.83 8.07 -7.99
C ALA A 202 20.26 9.52 -8.28
N ARG A 203 20.67 9.82 -9.53
CA ARG A 203 20.95 11.20 -9.97
C ARG A 203 19.70 12.07 -9.94
N PHE A 204 18.57 11.55 -10.44
CA PHE A 204 17.30 12.26 -10.41
C PHE A 204 16.89 12.60 -8.97
N VAL A 205 16.95 11.63 -8.03
CA VAL A 205 16.65 11.89 -6.62
C VAL A 205 17.57 12.97 -6.04
N GLY A 206 18.86 12.93 -6.36
CA GLY A 206 19.83 13.95 -5.90
C GLY A 206 19.58 15.38 -6.45
N LEU A 207 18.75 15.51 -7.52
CA LEU A 207 18.34 16.82 -8.06
C LEU A 207 17.04 17.36 -7.44
N VAL A 208 16.16 16.45 -6.98
CA VAL A 208 14.80 16.81 -6.57
C VAL A 208 14.53 16.67 -5.07
N SER A 209 15.43 16.04 -4.34
CA SER A 209 15.30 15.80 -2.91
C SER A 209 16.60 16.15 -2.17
N ASP A 210 16.47 16.70 -0.99
CA ASP A 210 17.60 17.05 -0.14
C ASP A 210 17.98 15.88 0.79
N LYS A 211 19.02 16.07 1.60
CA LYS A 211 19.54 15.07 2.52
C LYS A 211 18.51 14.71 3.59
N VAL A 212 18.40 13.43 3.88
CA VAL A 212 17.62 12.94 5.01
C VAL A 212 18.27 13.39 6.32
N ALA A 213 17.47 13.88 7.25
CA ALA A 213 17.96 14.39 8.55
C ALA A 213 18.68 13.28 9.35
N PRO A 214 19.76 13.60 10.08
CA PRO A 214 20.50 12.62 10.87
C PRO A 214 19.64 11.83 11.88
N VAL A 215 18.66 12.49 12.50
CA VAL A 215 17.72 11.84 13.42
C VAL A 215 16.86 10.77 12.71
N SER A 216 16.46 11.02 11.48
CA SER A 216 15.70 10.07 10.66
C SER A 216 16.56 8.86 10.27
N LEU A 217 17.82 9.10 9.89
CA LEU A 217 18.79 8.04 9.59
C LEU A 217 19.05 7.17 10.81
N ALA A 218 19.31 7.78 11.97
CA ALA A 218 19.53 7.08 13.23
C ALA A 218 18.32 6.24 13.65
N GLY A 219 17.11 6.83 13.56
CA GLY A 219 15.86 6.13 13.84
C GLY A 219 15.64 4.90 12.95
N ALA A 220 15.90 5.04 11.66
CA ALA A 220 15.77 3.93 10.71
C ALA A 220 16.83 2.83 10.95
N LEU A 221 18.08 3.20 11.18
CA LEU A 221 19.14 2.24 11.51
C LEU A 221 18.85 1.49 12.81
N SER A 222 18.43 2.20 13.85
CA SER A 222 18.03 1.59 15.12
C SER A 222 16.82 0.65 14.94
N ALA A 223 15.84 1.04 14.12
CA ALA A 223 14.69 0.19 13.78
C ALA A 223 15.12 -1.12 13.11
N LEU A 224 16.06 -1.07 12.17
CA LEU A 224 16.60 -2.25 11.49
C LEU A 224 17.43 -3.12 12.44
N THR A 225 18.25 -2.52 13.30
CA THR A 225 19.06 -3.23 14.30
C THR A 225 18.20 -3.99 15.30
N HIS A 226 17.10 -3.35 15.76
CA HIS A 226 16.20 -3.93 16.77
C HIS A 226 14.97 -4.62 16.16
N HIS A 227 14.98 -4.85 14.84
CA HIS A 227 13.80 -5.38 14.12
C HIS A 227 13.21 -6.62 14.78
N ALA A 228 14.00 -7.61 15.16
CA ALA A 228 13.49 -8.86 15.71
C ALA A 228 12.73 -8.66 17.05
N VAL A 229 13.16 -7.70 17.87
CA VAL A 229 12.47 -7.36 19.13
C VAL A 229 11.19 -6.62 18.84
N ILE A 230 11.22 -5.64 17.92
CA ILE A 230 10.06 -4.86 17.49
C ILE A 230 9.02 -5.79 16.86
N ALA A 231 9.43 -6.71 15.99
CA ALA A 231 8.56 -7.67 15.32
C ALA A 231 7.76 -8.50 16.35
N ARG A 232 8.43 -9.11 17.32
CA ARG A 232 7.74 -9.87 18.37
C ARG A 232 6.74 -9.05 19.19
N ARG A 233 7.01 -7.76 19.41
CA ARG A 233 6.07 -6.85 20.11
C ARG A 233 4.85 -6.55 19.25
N ILE A 234 5.05 -6.27 17.96
CA ILE A 234 3.97 -5.97 17.02
C ILE A 234 3.09 -7.21 16.81
N ASP A 235 3.67 -8.39 16.60
CA ASP A 235 2.91 -9.62 16.43
C ASP A 235 2.03 -9.91 17.63
N ARG A 236 2.62 -9.86 18.84
CA ARG A 236 1.86 -10.03 20.11
C ARG A 236 0.74 -9.00 20.28
N PHE A 237 0.97 -7.78 19.82
CA PHE A 237 -0.02 -6.71 19.88
C PHE A 237 -1.15 -6.91 18.86
N LEU A 238 -0.85 -7.32 17.63
CA LEU A 238 -1.84 -7.45 16.55
C LEU A 238 -2.63 -8.75 16.60
N GLU A 239 -2.10 -9.81 17.19
CA GLU A 239 -2.75 -11.12 17.23
C GLU A 239 -4.16 -11.09 17.85
N PRO A 240 -4.39 -10.49 19.04
CA PRO A 240 -5.73 -10.37 19.60
C PRO A 240 -6.69 -9.59 18.69
N ASN A 241 -6.20 -8.55 18.00
CA ASN A 241 -7.00 -7.73 17.10
C ASN A 241 -7.40 -8.51 15.84
N ARG A 242 -6.47 -9.29 15.27
CA ARG A 242 -6.75 -10.21 14.14
C ARG A 242 -7.79 -11.26 14.55
N HIS A 243 -7.66 -11.85 15.74
CA HIS A 243 -8.63 -12.82 16.26
C HIS A 243 -10.00 -12.19 16.47
N ALA A 244 -10.08 -10.98 17.00
CA ALA A 244 -11.35 -10.25 17.16
C ALA A 244 -12.03 -10.01 15.81
N LEU A 245 -11.26 -9.60 14.79
CA LEU A 245 -11.76 -9.42 13.43
C LEU A 245 -12.34 -10.72 12.86
N VAL A 246 -11.59 -11.82 12.89
CA VAL A 246 -12.01 -13.11 12.31
C VAL A 246 -13.26 -13.65 13.03
N ARG A 247 -13.34 -13.50 14.35
CA ARG A 247 -14.57 -13.86 15.10
C ARG A 247 -15.78 -13.03 14.68
N ALA A 248 -15.57 -11.74 14.41
CA ALA A 248 -16.65 -10.83 14.02
C ALA A 248 -17.15 -11.06 12.58
N PHE A 249 -16.30 -11.58 11.72
CA PHE A 249 -16.59 -11.83 10.30
C PHE A 249 -16.31 -13.29 9.93
N PRO A 250 -17.26 -14.21 10.21
CA PRO A 250 -17.10 -15.63 9.88
C PRO A 250 -16.77 -15.83 8.40
N GLY A 251 -15.74 -16.64 8.13
CA GLY A 251 -15.21 -16.87 6.78
C GLY A 251 -14.18 -15.84 6.30
N ALA A 252 -13.89 -14.78 7.06
CA ALA A 252 -12.77 -13.90 6.77
C ALA A 252 -11.44 -14.58 7.11
N THR A 253 -10.45 -14.40 6.24
CA THR A 253 -9.05 -14.72 6.55
C THR A 253 -8.42 -13.57 7.30
N ALA A 254 -7.60 -13.87 8.32
CA ALA A 254 -6.85 -12.83 9.04
C ALA A 254 -5.96 -12.03 8.05
N PRO A 255 -6.04 -10.69 8.06
CA PRO A 255 -5.26 -9.90 7.13
C PRO A 255 -3.77 -9.94 7.49
N VAL A 256 -2.92 -9.93 6.48
CA VAL A 256 -1.46 -9.82 6.62
C VAL A 256 -1.07 -8.41 7.07
N ALA A 257 -1.54 -7.39 6.34
CA ALA A 257 -1.41 -5.99 6.78
C ALA A 257 -2.42 -5.68 7.88
N PRO A 258 -2.17 -4.65 8.72
CA PRO A 258 -3.08 -4.29 9.81
C PRO A 258 -4.28 -3.47 9.31
N VAL A 259 -4.82 -3.82 8.17
CA VAL A 259 -6.00 -3.22 7.53
C VAL A 259 -6.90 -4.31 6.98
N TRP A 260 -8.18 -4.02 6.92
CA TRP A 260 -9.17 -4.93 6.37
C TRP A 260 -10.32 -4.16 5.70
N PHE A 261 -10.80 -4.65 4.56
CA PHE A 261 -11.80 -3.97 3.76
C PHE A 261 -13.15 -4.69 3.86
N ASP A 262 -14.12 -4.07 4.55
CA ASP A 262 -15.49 -4.56 4.62
C ASP A 262 -16.29 -4.11 3.39
N ARG A 263 -16.72 -5.07 2.58
CA ARG A 263 -17.59 -4.85 1.42
C ARG A 263 -19.05 -4.81 1.85
N VAL A 264 -19.53 -3.59 2.10
CA VAL A 264 -20.90 -3.31 2.61
C VAL A 264 -21.93 -3.22 1.48
N GLY A 265 -21.48 -3.08 0.24
CA GLY A 265 -22.32 -2.82 -0.91
C GLY A 265 -22.80 -1.36 -1.01
N PRO A 266 -23.88 -1.08 -1.76
CA PRO A 266 -24.34 0.29 -2.04
C PRO A 266 -24.68 1.13 -0.80
N ALA A 267 -24.82 0.49 0.36
CA ALA A 267 -25.10 1.17 1.62
C ALA A 267 -23.86 1.83 2.27
N ALA A 268 -22.63 1.57 1.77
CA ALA A 268 -21.39 2.00 2.41
C ALA A 268 -21.33 3.51 2.73
N GLY A 269 -21.81 4.35 1.82
CA GLY A 269 -21.85 5.81 2.05
C GLY A 269 -22.83 6.22 3.16
N ARG A 270 -23.98 5.53 3.29
CA ARG A 270 -24.92 5.77 4.39
C ARG A 270 -24.36 5.24 5.72
N LEU A 271 -23.75 4.06 5.68
CA LEU A 271 -23.06 3.49 6.85
C LEU A 271 -21.98 4.45 7.36
N THR A 272 -21.10 4.97 6.50
CA THR A 272 -20.04 5.91 6.89
C THR A 272 -20.60 7.13 7.63
N ARG A 273 -21.65 7.76 7.08
CA ARG A 273 -22.29 8.91 7.76
C ARG A 273 -22.89 8.54 9.12
N ARG A 274 -23.44 7.34 9.26
CA ARG A 274 -24.01 6.88 10.52
C ARG A 274 -22.94 6.54 11.55
N LEU A 275 -21.81 5.98 11.11
CA LEU A 275 -20.64 5.72 11.94
C LEU A 275 -20.08 7.02 12.55
N LEU A 276 -19.92 8.08 11.74
CA LEU A 276 -19.49 9.39 12.25
C LEU A 276 -20.42 9.92 13.35
N LYS A 277 -21.75 9.80 13.16
CA LYS A 277 -22.73 10.19 14.20
C LYS A 277 -22.65 9.34 15.47
N ALA A 278 -22.09 8.13 15.38
CA ALA A 278 -21.83 7.24 16.50
C ALA A 278 -20.39 7.36 17.03
N SER A 279 -19.67 8.41 16.67
CA SER A 279 -18.25 8.64 17.03
C SER A 279 -17.31 7.52 16.61
N VAL A 280 -17.57 6.86 15.47
CA VAL A 280 -16.73 5.80 14.89
C VAL A 280 -16.12 6.30 13.59
N LEU A 281 -14.79 6.39 13.54
CA LEU A 281 -14.03 6.79 12.35
C LEU A 281 -13.58 5.55 11.56
N VAL A 282 -13.89 5.53 10.26
CA VAL A 282 -13.42 4.54 9.29
C VAL A 282 -12.92 5.24 8.03
N CYS A 283 -12.20 4.54 7.16
CA CYS A 283 -11.83 5.08 5.86
C CYS A 283 -12.84 4.64 4.78
N PRO A 284 -13.61 5.58 4.18
CA PRO A 284 -14.56 5.26 3.12
C PRO A 284 -13.89 4.66 1.89
N GLY A 285 -14.44 3.57 1.37
CA GLY A 285 -13.90 2.85 0.22
C GLY A 285 -13.84 3.67 -1.07
N LYS A 286 -14.68 4.72 -1.19
CA LYS A 286 -14.63 5.64 -2.34
C LYS A 286 -13.24 6.24 -2.58
N TYR A 287 -12.47 6.48 -1.52
CA TYR A 287 -11.11 7.02 -1.63
C TYR A 287 -10.12 5.98 -2.19
N PHE A 288 -10.41 4.70 -2.08
CA PHE A 288 -9.61 3.61 -2.64
C PHE A 288 -10.07 3.17 -4.04
N GLY A 289 -10.98 3.91 -4.66
CA GLY A 289 -11.57 3.56 -5.94
C GLY A 289 -12.61 2.43 -5.88
N GLU A 290 -13.11 2.08 -4.69
CA GLU A 290 -14.15 1.07 -4.45
C GLU A 290 -15.21 1.61 -3.48
N PRO A 291 -16.27 2.30 -4.00
CA PRO A 291 -17.23 3.00 -3.16
C PRO A 291 -18.11 2.10 -2.28
N ASN A 292 -18.15 0.80 -2.56
CA ASN A 292 -19.03 -0.17 -1.92
C ASN A 292 -18.45 -0.80 -0.64
N GLY A 293 -17.44 -0.19 -0.04
CA GLY A 293 -16.82 -0.70 1.18
C GLY A 293 -16.28 0.37 2.10
N VAL A 294 -15.72 -0.08 3.20
CA VAL A 294 -14.98 0.74 4.18
C VAL A 294 -13.72 0.00 4.64
N ARG A 295 -12.62 0.72 4.85
CA ARG A 295 -11.40 0.14 5.43
C ARG A 295 -11.40 0.34 6.94
N LEU A 296 -11.11 -0.74 7.67
CA LEU A 296 -10.84 -0.78 9.10
C LEU A 296 -9.35 -1.00 9.33
N CYS A 297 -8.79 -0.38 10.36
CA CYS A 297 -7.39 -0.55 10.78
C CYS A 297 -7.31 -1.22 12.16
N LEU A 298 -6.36 -2.14 12.32
CA LEU A 298 -6.20 -3.00 13.49
C LEU A 298 -5.13 -2.51 14.46
N THR A 299 -4.60 -1.29 14.29
CA THR A 299 -3.38 -0.81 14.97
C THR A 299 -3.64 -0.12 16.31
N ARG A 300 -4.87 -0.12 16.81
CA ARG A 300 -5.20 0.48 18.11
C ARG A 300 -5.37 -0.58 19.20
N PRO A 301 -4.95 -0.29 20.45
CA PRO A 301 -5.20 -1.20 21.57
C PRO A 301 -6.70 -1.35 21.89
N THR A 302 -7.50 -0.35 21.54
CA THR A 302 -8.95 -0.32 21.68
C THR A 302 -9.68 -1.03 20.54
N PHE A 303 -8.97 -1.63 19.57
CA PHE A 303 -9.59 -2.23 18.38
C PHE A 303 -10.77 -3.17 18.66
N PRO A 304 -10.74 -4.08 19.68
CA PRO A 304 -11.88 -4.94 19.95
C PRO A 304 -13.17 -4.15 20.28
N SER A 305 -13.09 -3.14 21.14
CA SER A 305 -14.23 -2.29 21.50
C SER A 305 -14.65 -1.36 20.35
N ASP A 306 -13.70 -0.87 19.57
CA ASP A 306 -13.97 -0.04 18.38
C ASP A 306 -14.69 -0.87 17.31
N LEU A 307 -14.30 -2.14 17.15
CA LEU A 307 -14.94 -3.09 16.25
C LEU A 307 -16.38 -3.38 16.70
N GLU A 308 -16.64 -3.56 18.00
CA GLU A 308 -18.00 -3.74 18.54
C GLU A 308 -18.89 -2.54 18.22
N ALA A 309 -18.39 -1.31 18.44
CA ALA A 309 -19.09 -0.08 18.09
C ALA A 309 -19.39 0.00 16.58
N TYR A 310 -18.43 -0.38 15.74
CA TYR A 310 -18.62 -0.49 14.30
C TYR A 310 -19.73 -1.48 13.94
N LEU A 311 -19.68 -2.70 14.50
CA LEU A 311 -20.64 -3.77 14.21
C LEU A 311 -22.06 -3.43 14.64
N ALA A 312 -22.25 -2.74 15.77
CA ALA A 312 -23.55 -2.28 16.25
C ALA A 312 -24.24 -1.34 15.25
N VAL A 313 -23.47 -0.48 14.57
CA VAL A 313 -24.00 0.39 13.51
C VAL A 313 -24.17 -0.39 12.20
N ARG A 314 -23.18 -1.20 11.82
CA ARG A 314 -23.17 -2.00 10.59
C ARG A 314 -24.38 -2.93 10.45
N ALA A 315 -24.79 -3.56 11.54
CA ALA A 315 -25.92 -4.51 11.58
C ALA A 315 -27.23 -3.94 11.03
N ARG A 316 -27.39 -2.61 11.02
CA ARG A 316 -28.57 -1.91 10.50
C ARG A 316 -28.53 -1.76 8.97
N PHE A 317 -27.39 -2.03 8.32
CA PHE A 317 -27.18 -1.84 6.89
C PHE A 317 -26.89 -3.14 6.14
N VAL A 318 -26.33 -4.13 6.86
CA VAL A 318 -25.95 -5.43 6.30
C VAL A 318 -26.48 -6.51 7.23
N PRO A 319 -27.41 -7.37 6.79
CA PRO A 319 -27.94 -8.48 7.59
C PRO A 319 -26.80 -9.40 8.07
N ARG A 320 -26.94 -9.96 9.26
CA ARG A 320 -26.04 -11.00 9.78
C ARG A 320 -26.09 -12.20 8.83
N GLY A 321 -24.95 -12.59 8.28
CA GLY A 321 -24.84 -13.73 7.34
C GLY A 321 -24.60 -13.35 5.87
N ALA A 322 -24.73 -12.09 5.47
CA ALA A 322 -24.17 -11.64 4.20
C ALA A 322 -22.62 -11.69 4.31
N ALA A 323 -22.03 -12.72 3.70
CA ALA A 323 -20.60 -12.93 3.74
C ALA A 323 -19.89 -11.69 3.16
N SER A 324 -19.11 -11.02 3.99
CA SER A 324 -18.05 -10.10 3.56
C SER A 324 -16.91 -10.96 2.99
N GLY A 325 -17.26 -11.72 1.92
CA GLY A 325 -16.36 -12.68 1.33
C GLY A 325 -15.27 -11.98 0.55
N GLY A 326 -14.05 -12.13 0.97
CA GLY A 326 -12.86 -11.98 0.16
C GLY A 326 -12.77 -13.05 -0.94
N ARG A 327 -13.82 -13.21 -1.74
CA ARG A 327 -13.73 -13.87 -3.04
C ARG A 327 -13.54 -12.76 -4.07
N THR A 328 -12.30 -12.56 -4.49
CA THR A 328 -12.03 -11.97 -5.79
C THR A 328 -12.63 -12.92 -6.82
N ALA A 329 -13.89 -12.71 -7.18
CA ALA A 329 -14.42 -13.30 -8.38
C ALA A 329 -13.57 -12.75 -9.53
N ALA A 330 -12.71 -13.60 -10.09
CA ALA A 330 -12.20 -13.38 -11.42
C ALA A 330 -13.44 -13.24 -12.31
N SER A 331 -13.66 -12.04 -12.83
CA SER A 331 -14.71 -11.81 -13.85
C SER A 331 -14.37 -12.73 -15.01
N PRO A 332 -15.24 -13.66 -15.42
CA PRO A 332 -14.96 -14.48 -16.59
C PRO A 332 -14.83 -13.54 -17.79
N ALA A 333 -13.71 -13.60 -18.47
CA ALA A 333 -13.50 -12.93 -19.73
C ALA A 333 -14.66 -13.35 -20.67
N ARG A 334 -15.53 -12.42 -21.05
CA ARG A 334 -16.52 -12.64 -22.11
C ARG A 334 -15.74 -12.99 -23.37
N ARG A 335 -15.92 -14.21 -23.86
CA ARG A 335 -15.47 -14.61 -25.20
C ARG A 335 -16.07 -13.63 -26.21
N PRO A 336 -15.30 -13.09 -27.15
CA PRO A 336 -15.88 -12.38 -28.28
C PRO A 336 -16.77 -13.36 -29.10
N PRO A 337 -17.88 -12.89 -29.66
CA PRO A 337 -18.73 -13.70 -30.53
C PRO A 337 -17.91 -14.14 -31.75
N ALA A 338 -18.01 -15.43 -32.09
CA ALA A 338 -17.41 -16.01 -33.28
C ALA A 338 -17.96 -15.28 -34.52
N GLY A 339 -17.11 -14.50 -35.19
CA GLY A 339 -17.42 -13.89 -36.44
C GLY A 339 -17.60 -14.97 -37.53
N SER A 340 -18.78 -15.06 -38.11
CA SER A 340 -19.07 -15.87 -39.29
C SER A 340 -18.21 -15.38 -40.47
N VAL A 341 -17.24 -16.18 -40.86
CA VAL A 341 -16.55 -16.04 -42.14
C VAL A 341 -17.54 -16.44 -43.25
N ARG A 342 -18.10 -15.48 -43.94
CA ARG A 342 -18.75 -15.72 -45.22
C ARG A 342 -17.67 -15.89 -46.29
N ALA A 343 -17.57 -17.10 -46.79
CA ALA A 343 -16.88 -17.38 -48.06
C ALA A 343 -17.52 -16.51 -49.16
N ARG A 344 -16.72 -15.74 -49.87
CA ARG A 344 -17.09 -15.21 -51.19
C ARG A 344 -16.39 -16.08 -52.23
N ASP A 345 -17.25 -16.85 -52.92
CA ASP A 345 -16.90 -17.55 -54.14
C ASP A 345 -16.44 -16.54 -55.20
N GLY A 346 -15.37 -16.93 -55.90
CA GLY A 346 -14.88 -16.23 -57.08
C GLY A 346 -15.76 -16.51 -58.27
N ARG A 347 -15.86 -15.53 -59.14
CA ARG A 347 -15.95 -15.68 -60.60
C ARG A 347 -15.80 -14.32 -61.27
N ALA A 348 -14.99 -14.36 -62.25
CA ALA A 348 -14.72 -13.57 -63.46
C ALA A 348 -13.59 -12.55 -63.33
#